data_97e453a852bbc845f27db94db2a30dc0
#
_entry.id   97e453a852bbc845f27db94db2a30dc0
#
_cell.length_a   1.000
_cell.length_b   1.000
_cell.length_c   1.000
_cell.angle_alpha   90.00
_cell.angle_beta   90.00
_cell.angle_gamma   90.00
#
_symmetry.space_group_name_H-M   'P 1'
#
loop_
_entity.id
_entity.type
_entity.pdbx_description
1 polymer ?
#
loop_
_entity_poly.entity_id
_entity_poly.type
_entity_poly.pdbx_seq_one_letter_code
_entity_poly.pdbx_strand_id
1 'polypeptide(L)' 'VDRFEQEIEEQRLRRAAVLRDPEVQRAAARLRITLDESLGDETPQWIRDLAEQPLPVYGR' A
#
# COMPACT_ATOMS: atom_id res chain seq x y z
N VAL A 1 20.82 -1.98 19.60
CA VAL A 1 20.06 -1.61 18.41
C VAL A 1 20.18 -0.12 18.15
N ASP A 2 20.51 0.23 16.95
CA ASP A 2 20.64 1.62 16.55
C ASP A 2 19.26 2.30 16.59
N ARG A 3 19.25 3.56 17.01
CA ARG A 3 18.03 4.37 17.06
C ARG A 3 17.35 4.44 15.70
N PHE A 4 18.14 4.48 14.65
CA PHE A 4 17.66 4.50 13.28
C PHE A 4 16.87 3.24 12.94
N GLU A 5 17.33 2.07 13.39
CA GLU A 5 16.62 0.81 13.16
C GLU A 5 15.30 0.76 13.89
N GLN A 6 15.22 1.32 15.10
CA GLN A 6 13.98 1.40 15.85
C GLN A 6 12.94 2.26 15.13
N GLU A 7 13.36 3.37 14.56
CA GLU A 7 12.48 4.25 13.81
C GLU A 7 11.92 3.56 12.57
N ILE A 8 12.75 2.78 11.89
CA ILE A 8 12.32 2.01 10.71
C ILE A 8 11.29 0.96 11.10
N GLU A 9 11.51 0.25 12.21
CA GLU A 9 10.56 -0.76 12.69
C GLU A 9 9.22 -0.14 13.06
N GLU A 10 9.25 0.98 13.76
CA GLU A 10 8.02 1.70 14.10
C GLU A 10 7.24 2.11 12.87
N GLN A 11 7.93 2.61 11.85
CA GLN A 11 7.30 2.98 10.60
C GLN A 11 6.69 1.79 9.88
N ARG A 12 7.36 0.64 9.92
CA ARG A 12 6.83 -0.59 9.34
C ARG A 12 5.55 -1.04 10.03
N LEU A 13 5.53 -0.98 11.36
CA LEU A 13 4.36 -1.35 12.14
C LEU A 13 3.19 -0.43 11.87
N ARG A 14 3.44 0.87 11.80
CA ARG A 14 2.43 1.85 11.45
C ARG A 14 1.88 1.64 10.06
N ARG A 15 2.77 1.37 9.12
CA ARG A 15 2.39 1.11 7.73
C ARG A 15 1.56 -0.16 7.61
N ALA A 16 1.93 -1.20 8.33
CA ALA A 16 1.17 -2.44 8.35
C ALA A 16 -0.22 -2.25 8.93
N ALA A 17 -0.35 -1.44 9.99
CA ALA A 17 -1.64 -1.14 10.60
C ALA A 17 -2.53 -0.35 9.63
N VAL A 18 -1.97 0.66 8.96
CA VAL A 18 -2.68 1.47 7.98
C VAL A 18 -3.10 0.63 6.79
N LEU A 19 -2.24 -0.28 6.34
CA LEU A 19 -2.50 -1.12 5.17
C LEU A 19 -3.54 -2.22 5.42
N ARG A 20 -4.05 -2.34 6.64
CA ARG A 20 -5.19 -3.22 6.91
C ARG A 20 -6.50 -2.61 6.42
N ASP A 21 -6.56 -1.31 6.25
CA ASP A 21 -7.74 -0.64 5.73
C ASP A 21 -7.83 -0.86 4.21
N PRO A 22 -8.92 -1.46 3.69
CA PRO A 22 -9.07 -1.72 2.25
C PRO A 22 -8.99 -0.47 1.39
N GLU A 23 -9.51 0.66 1.86
CA GLU A 23 -9.41 1.92 1.14
C GLU A 23 -7.96 2.36 0.97
N VAL A 24 -7.20 2.27 2.05
CA VAL A 24 -5.78 2.65 2.04
C VAL A 24 -4.99 1.70 1.16
N GLN A 25 -5.27 0.41 1.23
CA GLN A 25 -4.60 -0.58 0.38
C GLN A 25 -4.83 -0.29 -1.10
N ARG A 26 -6.06 0.01 -1.47
CA ARG A 26 -6.42 0.34 -2.85
C ARG A 26 -5.74 1.62 -3.31
N ALA A 27 -5.77 2.66 -2.48
CA ALA A 27 -5.12 3.93 -2.80
C ALA A 27 -3.60 3.77 -2.95
N ALA A 28 -2.98 3.00 -2.06
CA ALA A 28 -1.55 2.72 -2.12
C ALA A 28 -1.18 1.95 -3.39
N ALA A 29 -2.00 0.97 -3.77
CA ALA A 29 -1.79 0.20 -4.98
C ALA A 29 -1.88 1.07 -6.23
N ARG A 30 -2.85 1.97 -6.29
CA ARG A 30 -3.00 2.91 -7.40
C ARG A 30 -1.81 3.86 -7.50
N LEU A 31 -1.35 4.35 -6.36
CA LEU A 31 -0.18 5.22 -6.32
C LEU A 31 1.06 4.48 -6.83
N ARG A 32 1.22 3.22 -6.42
CA ARG A 32 2.34 2.40 -6.88
C ARG A 32 2.31 2.21 -8.39
N ILE A 33 1.14 1.94 -8.95
CA ILE A 33 0.98 1.78 -10.40
C ILE A 33 1.39 3.07 -11.13
N THR A 34 0.90 4.21 -10.65
CA THR A 34 1.23 5.51 -11.24
C THR A 34 2.73 5.76 -11.20
N LEU A 35 3.36 5.45 -10.08
CA LEU A 35 4.79 5.63 -9.91
C LEU A 35 5.58 4.73 -10.87
N ASP A 36 5.19 3.47 -10.95
CA ASP A 36 5.85 2.50 -11.84
C ASP A 36 5.73 2.93 -13.30
N GLU A 37 4.56 3.40 -13.72
CA GLU A 37 4.36 3.92 -15.07
C GLU A 37 5.26 5.12 -15.36
N SER A 38 5.40 6.02 -14.39
CA SER A 38 6.26 7.20 -14.54
C SER A 38 7.73 6.81 -14.67
N LEU A 39 8.14 5.73 -14.02
CA LEU A 39 9.52 5.25 -14.05
C LEU A 39 9.78 4.24 -15.17
N GLY A 40 8.74 3.83 -15.89
CA GLY A 40 8.84 2.79 -16.91
C GLY A 40 8.99 1.38 -16.36
N ASP A 41 8.63 1.18 -15.10
CA ASP A 41 8.70 -0.12 -14.44
C ASP A 41 7.39 -0.87 -14.59
N GLU A 42 7.48 -2.21 -14.53
CA GLU A 42 6.29 -3.03 -14.51
C GLU A 42 5.76 -3.20 -13.09
N THR A 43 4.46 -3.02 -12.93
CA THR A 43 3.81 -3.26 -11.65
C THR A 43 3.47 -4.75 -11.51
N PRO A 44 3.83 -5.39 -10.39
CA PRO A 44 3.42 -6.77 -10.15
C PRO A 44 1.91 -6.94 -10.23
N GLN A 45 1.47 -8.10 -10.74
CA GLN A 45 0.04 -8.36 -10.96
C GLN A 45 -0.78 -8.26 -9.67
N TRP A 46 -0.24 -8.71 -8.54
CA TRP A 46 -0.98 -8.67 -7.27
C TRP A 46 -1.30 -7.24 -6.82
N ILE A 47 -0.44 -6.27 -7.19
CA ILE A 47 -0.69 -4.87 -6.91
C ILE A 47 -1.80 -4.33 -7.80
N ARG A 48 -1.82 -4.73 -9.07
CA ARG A 48 -2.88 -4.36 -10.00
C ARG A 48 -4.23 -4.92 -9.55
N ASP A 49 -4.24 -6.17 -9.12
CA ASP A 49 -5.44 -6.81 -8.59
C ASP A 49 -5.95 -6.07 -7.35
N LEU A 50 -5.04 -5.66 -6.48
CA LEU A 50 -5.38 -4.90 -5.27
C LEU A 50 -5.99 -3.55 -5.62
N ALA A 51 -5.45 -2.87 -6.63
CA ALA A 51 -5.95 -1.57 -7.07
C ALA A 51 -7.34 -1.66 -7.69
N GLU A 52 -7.67 -2.79 -8.31
CA GLU A 52 -8.96 -3.02 -8.95
C GLU A 52 -10.00 -3.62 -8.01
N GLN A 53 -9.58 -4.05 -6.82
CA GLN A 53 -10.46 -4.66 -5.85
C GLN A 53 -11.57 -3.71 -5.43
N PRO A 54 -12.84 -4.14 -5.47
CA PRO A 54 -13.92 -3.27 -5.03
C PRO A 54 -13.83 -2.98 -3.54
N LEU A 55 -14.15 -1.74 -3.16
CA LEU A 55 -14.18 -1.38 -1.75
C LEU A 55 -15.37 -2.03 -1.07
N PRO A 56 -15.22 -2.51 0.17
CA PRO A 56 -16.34 -3.03 0.92
C PRO A 56 -17.38 -1.94 1.17
N VAL A 57 -18.66 -2.31 1.12
CA VAL A 57 -19.75 -1.40 1.37
C VAL A 57 -20.11 -1.48 2.84
N TYR A 58 -19.91 -0.39 3.56
CA TYR A 58 -20.24 -0.31 4.97
C TYR A 58 -21.55 0.46 5.17
N GLY A 59 -22.27 0.09 6.21
CA GLY A 59 -23.43 0.84 6.64
C GLY A 59 -24.70 0.62 5.82
N ARG A 60 -24.80 -0.49 5.15
CA ARG A 60 -26.00 -0.85 4.39
C ARG A 60 -26.58 -2.16 4.83
#